data_48edf8dd99fb30f294de8d888322ee26
#
_entry.id   48edf8dd99fb30f294de8d888322ee26
#
_cell.length_a   1.000
_cell.length_b   1.000
_cell.length_c   1.000
_cell.angle_alpha   90.00
_cell.angle_beta   90.00
_cell.angle_gamma   90.00
#
_symmetry.space_group_name_H-M   'P 1'
#
loop_
_entity.id
_entity.type
_entity.pdbx_description
1 polymer ?
#
loop_
_entity_poly.entity_id
_entity_poly.type
_entity_poly.pdbx_seq_one_letter_code
_entity_poly.pdbx_strand_id
1 'polypeptide(L)'
;MTRKAQCCCGACSIEVEGEPVLNAICHCGNCKRRTGSAFGWSSYFGDEQVRQKAGAARCYEITGGHPQQRWFCSRCGTTLFWKSAFHLDHTGIAGGCFVDQPLAPPEVTMSNHGRCAWVGLPVEWRTSL
;
A
#
# COMPACT_ATOMS: atom_id res chain seq x y z
N MET A 1 9.86 4.00 16.82
CA MET A 1 9.99 5.01 15.75
C MET A 1 8.69 5.10 14.99
N THR A 2 8.19 6.30 14.82
CA THR A 2 6.94 6.51 14.07
C THR A 2 7.22 7.05 12.68
N ARG A 3 6.31 6.75 11.75
CA ARG A 3 6.32 7.26 10.38
C ARG A 3 4.92 7.69 10.01
N LYS A 4 4.86 8.68 9.14
CA LYS A 4 3.57 9.16 8.65
C LYS A 4 3.53 9.07 7.12
N ALA A 5 2.51 8.39 6.62
CA ALA A 5 2.18 8.41 5.19
C ALA A 5 1.15 9.50 4.95
N GLN A 6 1.32 10.26 3.88
CA GLN A 6 0.44 11.38 3.56
C GLN A 6 -0.02 11.33 2.11
N CYS A 7 -1.23 11.83 1.87
CA CYS A 7 -1.73 12.01 0.52
C CYS A 7 -1.05 13.21 -0.16
N CYS A 8 -1.27 13.37 -1.46
CA CYS A 8 -0.63 14.43 -2.25
C CYS A 8 -0.87 15.83 -1.69
N CYS A 9 -2.08 16.13 -1.22
CA CYS A 9 -2.40 17.47 -0.70
C CYS A 9 -2.10 17.64 0.79
N GLY A 10 -1.71 16.55 1.47
CA GLY A 10 -1.40 16.58 2.89
C GLY A 10 -2.60 16.56 3.82
N ALA A 11 -3.82 16.59 3.29
CA ALA A 11 -5.03 16.63 4.13
C ALA A 11 -5.28 15.32 4.87
N CYS A 12 -4.87 14.21 4.30
CA CYS A 12 -5.05 12.90 4.92
C CYS A 12 -3.70 12.27 5.25
N SER A 13 -3.65 11.60 6.39
CA SER A 13 -2.43 10.92 6.82
C SER A 13 -2.76 9.70 7.67
N ILE A 14 -1.78 8.80 7.76
CA ILE A 14 -1.83 7.65 8.65
C ILE A 14 -0.45 7.48 9.27
N GLU A 15 -0.40 7.39 10.60
CA GLU A 15 0.84 7.26 11.35
C GLU A 15 0.97 5.86 11.89
N VAL A 16 2.15 5.28 11.76
CA VAL A 16 2.45 3.93 12.20
C VAL A 16 3.69 3.91 13.08
N GLU A 17 3.77 2.87 13.90
CA GLU A 17 4.92 2.58 14.75
C GLU A 17 5.64 1.36 14.22
N GLY A 18 6.97 1.44 14.13
CA GLY A 18 7.80 0.31 13.74
C GLY A 18 7.83 0.06 12.24
N GLU A 19 8.32 -1.11 11.86
CA GLU A 19 8.47 -1.51 10.47
C GLU A 19 7.28 -2.32 9.99
N PRO A 20 7.00 -2.32 8.67
CA PRO A 20 5.91 -3.15 8.14
C PRO A 20 6.22 -4.63 8.32
N VAL A 21 5.18 -5.41 8.55
CA VAL A 21 5.31 -6.87 8.61
C VAL A 21 5.44 -7.47 7.21
N LEU A 22 4.96 -6.78 6.19
CA LEU A 22 5.15 -7.16 4.79
C LEU A 22 5.37 -5.89 3.98
N ASN A 23 6.47 -5.86 3.24
CA ASN A 23 6.84 -4.73 2.40
C ASN A 23 7.05 -5.27 0.98
N ALA A 24 6.07 -5.07 0.12
CA ALA A 24 6.00 -5.78 -1.16
C ALA A 24 5.51 -4.88 -2.28
N ILE A 25 5.85 -5.26 -3.50
CA ILE A 25 5.19 -4.70 -4.68
C ILE A 25 4.29 -5.77 -5.29
N CYS A 26 3.20 -5.34 -5.91
CA CYS A 26 2.21 -6.23 -6.50
C CYS A 26 1.89 -5.81 -7.92
N HIS A 27 1.95 -6.77 -8.84
CA HIS A 27 1.75 -6.55 -10.27
C HIS A 27 0.34 -6.89 -10.76
N CYS A 28 -0.61 -7.13 -9.85
CA CYS A 28 -1.97 -7.49 -10.26
C CYS A 28 -2.70 -6.30 -10.89
N GLY A 29 -3.76 -6.61 -11.64
CA GLY A 29 -4.55 -5.58 -12.31
C GLY A 29 -5.12 -4.54 -11.36
N ASN A 30 -5.58 -4.97 -10.18
CA ASN A 30 -6.13 -4.05 -9.18
C ASN A 30 -5.08 -3.06 -8.66
N CYS A 31 -3.86 -3.52 -8.44
CA CYS A 31 -2.76 -2.65 -7.99
C CYS A 31 -2.31 -1.70 -9.11
N LYS A 32 -2.25 -2.20 -10.34
CA LYS A 32 -1.92 -1.35 -11.49
C LYS A 32 -2.96 -0.25 -11.68
N ARG A 33 -4.24 -0.60 -11.59
CA ARG A 33 -5.32 0.37 -11.76
C ARG A 33 -5.39 1.36 -10.60
N ARG A 34 -5.11 0.91 -9.39
CA ARG A 34 -5.08 1.81 -8.22
C ARG A 34 -4.05 2.92 -8.42
N THR A 35 -2.89 2.57 -8.93
CA THR A 35 -1.75 3.50 -9.04
C THR A 35 -1.63 4.14 -10.42
N GLY A 36 -2.25 3.55 -11.45
CA GLY A 36 -2.00 3.96 -12.81
C GLY A 36 -0.55 3.71 -13.23
N SER A 37 0.07 2.65 -12.70
CA SER A 37 1.48 2.37 -12.90
C SER A 37 1.69 0.87 -13.14
N ALA A 38 2.95 0.47 -13.27
CA ALA A 38 3.33 -0.91 -13.56
C ALA A 38 3.10 -1.84 -12.38
N PHE A 39 3.04 -1.31 -11.15
CA PHE A 39 2.78 -2.09 -9.92
C PHE A 39 2.33 -1.16 -8.80
N GLY A 40 1.82 -1.76 -7.73
CA GLY A 40 1.54 -1.02 -6.51
C GLY A 40 2.54 -1.40 -5.43
N TRP A 41 2.97 -0.43 -4.64
CA TRP A 41 3.81 -0.67 -3.47
C TRP A 41 2.89 -0.80 -2.25
N SER A 42 2.81 -2.01 -1.71
CA SER A 42 1.94 -2.35 -0.58
C SER A 42 2.77 -2.64 0.65
N SER A 43 2.61 -1.83 1.67
CA SER A 43 3.26 -2.07 2.95
C SER A 43 2.18 -2.40 3.97
N TYR A 44 2.26 -3.57 4.58
CA TYR A 44 1.26 -4.01 5.55
C TYR A 44 1.81 -3.89 6.96
N PHE A 45 1.03 -3.22 7.81
CA PHE A 45 1.33 -3.07 9.22
C PHE A 45 0.26 -3.80 10.03
N GLY A 46 0.62 -4.37 11.17
CA GLY A 46 -0.39 -4.89 12.09
C GLY A 46 -1.28 -3.74 12.54
N ASP A 47 -2.56 -4.00 12.76
CA ASP A 47 -3.50 -2.96 13.18
C ASP A 47 -3.03 -2.24 14.44
N GLU A 48 -2.35 -2.95 15.35
CA GLU A 48 -1.82 -2.38 16.58
C GLU A 48 -0.67 -1.41 16.33
N GLN A 49 -0.06 -1.43 15.15
CA GLN A 49 0.99 -0.49 14.77
C GLN A 49 0.44 0.84 14.28
N VAL A 50 -0.85 0.89 13.95
CA VAL A 50 -1.49 2.12 13.46
C VAL A 50 -1.81 3.01 14.66
N ARG A 51 -1.16 4.17 14.75
CA ARG A 51 -1.28 5.07 15.89
C ARG A 51 -2.31 6.17 15.69
N GLN A 52 -2.43 6.65 14.46
CA GLN A 52 -3.34 7.76 14.18
C GLN A 52 -3.70 7.81 12.70
N LYS A 53 -4.97 8.13 12.44
CA LYS A 53 -5.46 8.46 11.11
C LYS A 53 -6.04 9.86 11.19
N ALA A 54 -5.72 10.71 10.22
CA ALA A 54 -6.20 12.09 10.20
C ALA A 54 -6.70 12.46 8.81
N GLY A 55 -7.64 13.39 8.77
CA GLY A 55 -8.18 13.92 7.53
C GLY A 55 -9.44 13.22 7.06
N ALA A 56 -10.12 13.83 6.10
CA ALA A 56 -11.38 13.34 5.56
C ALA A 56 -11.10 12.35 4.43
N ALA A 57 -11.11 11.07 4.76
CA ALA A 57 -10.96 10.00 3.81
C ALA A 57 -12.31 9.37 3.51
N ARG A 58 -12.49 8.96 2.24
CA ARG A 58 -13.67 8.22 1.81
C ARG A 58 -13.25 6.81 1.44
N CYS A 59 -14.21 5.88 1.55
CA CYS A 59 -13.96 4.47 1.30
C CYS A 59 -14.68 4.02 0.04
N TYR A 60 -14.02 3.16 -0.75
CA TYR A 60 -14.68 2.40 -1.80
C TYR A 60 -14.27 0.93 -1.68
N GLU A 61 -15.08 0.07 -2.27
CA GLU A 61 -14.85 -1.38 -2.18
C GLU A 61 -14.46 -1.97 -3.52
N ILE A 62 -13.49 -2.88 -3.47
CA ILE A 62 -13.17 -3.77 -4.58
C ILE A 62 -13.78 -5.12 -4.21
N THR A 63 -14.68 -5.63 -5.06
CA THR A 63 -15.46 -6.83 -4.74
C THR A 63 -15.00 -8.09 -5.49
N GLY A 64 -14.27 -7.95 -6.59
CA GLY A 64 -13.78 -9.08 -7.35
C GLY A 64 -12.38 -9.50 -6.96
N GLY A 65 -12.04 -10.78 -7.16
CA GLY A 65 -10.70 -11.29 -6.91
C GLY A 65 -10.29 -11.22 -5.45
N HIS A 66 -9.56 -10.19 -5.09
CA HIS A 66 -9.13 -9.92 -3.72
C HIS A 66 -9.96 -8.79 -3.15
N PRO A 67 -11.06 -9.08 -2.43
CA PRO A 67 -11.90 -8.02 -1.87
C PRO A 67 -11.13 -7.11 -0.94
N GLN A 68 -11.31 -5.81 -1.12
CA GLN A 68 -10.63 -4.78 -0.33
C GLN A 68 -11.56 -3.61 -0.09
N GLN A 69 -11.39 -2.99 1.06
CA GLN A 69 -11.91 -1.65 1.33
C GLN A 69 -10.73 -0.70 1.24
N ARG A 70 -10.85 0.34 0.42
CA ARG A 70 -9.78 1.32 0.18
C ARG A 70 -10.22 2.71 0.60
N TRP A 71 -9.35 3.40 1.31
CA TRP A 71 -9.60 4.77 1.75
C TRP A 71 -8.73 5.74 0.96
N PHE A 72 -9.36 6.78 0.46
CA PHE A 72 -8.68 7.80 -0.33
C PHE A 72 -9.04 9.19 0.19
N CYS A 73 -8.13 10.15 -0.02
CA CYS A 73 -8.35 11.53 0.38
C CYS A 73 -9.49 12.13 -0.44
N SER A 74 -10.47 12.71 0.24
CA SER A 74 -11.62 13.31 -0.45
C SER A 74 -11.26 14.56 -1.23
N ARG A 75 -10.08 15.15 -1.00
CA ARG A 75 -9.62 16.36 -1.70
C ARG A 75 -8.74 16.05 -2.91
N CYS A 76 -7.76 15.17 -2.77
CA CYS A 76 -6.80 14.93 -3.85
C CYS A 76 -6.91 13.54 -4.48
N GLY A 77 -7.71 12.64 -3.89
CA GLY A 77 -7.95 11.32 -4.47
C GLY A 77 -6.88 10.28 -4.20
N THR A 78 -5.79 10.60 -3.52
CA THR A 78 -4.75 9.62 -3.21
C THR A 78 -5.34 8.47 -2.40
N THR A 79 -5.21 7.24 -2.90
CA THR A 79 -5.55 6.05 -2.12
C THR A 79 -4.42 5.79 -1.14
N LEU A 80 -4.71 5.97 0.14
CA LEU A 80 -3.67 5.98 1.18
C LEU A 80 -3.52 4.65 1.89
N PHE A 81 -4.64 4.03 2.28
CA PHE A 81 -4.59 2.76 3.01
C PHE A 81 -5.82 1.90 2.70
N TRP A 82 -5.74 0.63 3.08
CA TRP A 82 -6.81 -0.32 2.81
C TRP A 82 -6.81 -1.47 3.80
N LYS A 83 -7.94 -2.19 3.81
CA LYS A 83 -8.11 -3.45 4.51
C LYS A 83 -8.41 -4.52 3.46
N SER A 84 -7.71 -5.63 3.53
CA SER A 84 -7.90 -6.75 2.61
C SER A 84 -8.57 -7.92 3.33
N ALA A 85 -9.45 -8.63 2.62
CA ALA A 85 -10.06 -9.83 3.16
C ALA A 85 -9.04 -10.93 3.49
N PHE A 86 -7.85 -10.87 2.88
CA PHE A 86 -6.79 -11.86 3.11
C PHE A 86 -5.79 -11.44 4.18
N HIS A 87 -5.93 -10.25 4.74
CA HIS A 87 -5.04 -9.71 5.77
C HIS A 87 -5.86 -8.97 6.83
N LEU A 88 -6.74 -9.73 7.52
CA LEU A 88 -7.77 -9.13 8.38
C LEU A 88 -7.21 -8.32 9.56
N ASP A 89 -6.06 -8.73 10.09
CA ASP A 89 -5.47 -8.05 11.25
C ASP A 89 -4.40 -7.04 10.85
N HIS A 90 -4.38 -6.65 9.58
CA HIS A 90 -3.36 -5.76 9.04
C HIS A 90 -3.99 -4.62 8.26
N THR A 91 -3.28 -3.53 8.21
CA THR A 91 -3.63 -2.37 7.40
C THR A 91 -2.59 -2.23 6.30
N GLY A 92 -3.03 -2.25 5.04
CA GLY A 92 -2.17 -1.97 3.90
C GLY A 92 -2.05 -0.47 3.70
N ILE A 93 -0.84 0.01 3.48
CA ILE A 93 -0.57 1.43 3.24
C ILE A 93 0.23 1.55 1.95
N ALA A 94 -0.10 2.57 1.16
CA ALA A 94 0.65 2.87 -0.05
C ALA A 94 2.08 3.25 0.33
N GLY A 95 3.04 2.37 -0.01
CA GLY A 95 4.43 2.52 0.44
C GLY A 95 5.07 3.82 -0.01
N GLY A 96 4.73 4.27 -1.22
CA GLY A 96 5.26 5.52 -1.76
C GLY A 96 4.76 6.77 -1.06
N CYS A 97 3.71 6.66 -0.23
CA CYS A 97 3.20 7.82 0.51
C CYS A 97 4.02 8.16 1.75
N PHE A 98 4.99 7.31 2.11
CA PHE A 98 5.98 7.62 3.15
C PHE A 98 7.13 8.41 2.52
N VAL A 99 6.89 9.67 2.21
CA VAL A 99 7.89 10.49 1.50
C VAL A 99 8.92 11.08 2.46
N ASP A 100 8.47 11.64 3.58
CA ASP A 100 9.37 12.31 4.51
C ASP A 100 10.22 11.34 5.33
N GLN A 101 9.69 10.15 5.57
CA GLN A 101 10.38 9.09 6.31
C GLN A 101 10.20 7.79 5.51
N PRO A 102 10.96 7.61 4.43
CA PRO A 102 10.76 6.49 3.51
C PRO A 102 10.95 5.14 4.19
N LEU A 103 10.20 4.17 3.71
CA LEU A 103 10.41 2.77 4.08
C LEU A 103 11.70 2.26 3.43
N ALA A 104 12.26 1.21 4.00
CA ALA A 104 13.29 0.45 3.32
C ALA A 104 12.73 -0.08 1.99
N PRO A 105 13.59 -0.39 1.01
CA PRO A 105 13.13 -0.99 -0.23
C PRO A 105 12.32 -2.26 0.04
N PRO A 106 11.28 -2.53 -0.77
CA PRO A 106 10.58 -3.81 -0.63
C PRO A 106 11.51 -4.97 -0.95
N GLU A 107 11.16 -6.14 -0.44
CA GLU A 107 11.95 -7.35 -0.66
C GLU A 107 11.11 -8.48 -1.25
N VAL A 108 9.83 -8.22 -1.49
CA VAL A 108 8.88 -9.22 -1.99
C VAL A 108 8.17 -8.65 -3.21
N THR A 109 8.04 -9.49 -4.22
CA THR A 109 7.29 -9.17 -5.44
C THR A 109 6.17 -10.19 -5.60
N MET A 110 4.94 -9.71 -5.76
CA MET A 110 3.73 -10.52 -5.79
C MET A 110 3.01 -10.39 -7.13
N SER A 111 2.25 -11.44 -7.48
CA SER A 111 1.43 -11.47 -8.70
C SER A 111 2.28 -11.23 -9.95
N ASN A 112 3.41 -11.90 -10.03
CA ASN A 112 4.40 -11.67 -11.10
C ASN A 112 3.93 -12.10 -12.49
N HIS A 113 2.84 -12.87 -12.57
CA HIS A 113 2.22 -13.17 -13.87
C HIS A 113 1.72 -11.91 -14.57
N GLY A 114 1.46 -10.84 -13.82
CA GLY A 114 1.05 -9.55 -14.37
C GLY A 114 2.20 -8.56 -14.56
N ARG A 115 3.44 -8.96 -14.26
CA ARG A 115 4.59 -8.06 -14.33
C ARG A 115 4.82 -7.61 -15.77
N CYS A 116 4.98 -6.31 -15.96
CA CYS A 116 5.32 -5.76 -17.27
C CYS A 116 6.72 -6.22 -17.67
N ALA A 117 6.89 -6.60 -18.94
CA ALA A 117 8.15 -7.19 -19.41
C ALA A 117 9.35 -6.25 -19.22
N TRP A 118 9.13 -4.95 -19.23
CA TRP A 118 10.20 -3.95 -19.10
C TRP A 118 10.58 -3.67 -17.63
N VAL A 119 9.86 -4.23 -16.66
CA VAL A 119 10.16 -4.01 -15.24
C VAL A 119 11.21 -5.02 -14.78
N GLY A 120 12.41 -4.52 -14.45
CA GLY A 120 13.47 -5.31 -13.86
C GLY A 120 13.49 -5.15 -12.34
N LEU A 121 13.67 -6.25 -11.62
CA LEU A 121 13.71 -6.26 -10.16
C LEU A 121 15.00 -6.90 -9.68
N PRO A 122 15.45 -6.54 -8.45
CA PRO A 122 16.59 -7.22 -7.86
C PRO A 122 16.35 -8.72 -7.76
N VAL A 123 17.35 -9.52 -8.15
CA VAL A 123 17.20 -10.97 -8.18
C VAL A 123 17.03 -11.59 -6.81
N GLU A 124 17.53 -10.91 -5.77
CA GLU A 124 17.43 -11.37 -4.38
C GLU A 124 16.04 -11.20 -3.76
N TRP A 125 15.15 -10.47 -4.43
CA TRP A 125 13.79 -10.28 -3.90
C TRP A 125 13.03 -11.60 -3.95
N ARG A 126 12.29 -11.88 -2.88
CA ARG A 126 11.44 -13.07 -2.80
C ARG A 126 10.23 -12.92 -3.71
N THR A 127 9.88 -14.00 -4.40
CA THR A 127 8.72 -14.07 -5.26
C THR A 127 7.58 -14.75 -4.49
N SER A 128 6.43 -14.10 -4.49
CA SER A 128 5.20 -14.67 -3.96
C SER A 128 4.11 -14.58 -5.02
N LEU A 129 3.25 -15.57 -5.07
CA LEU A 129 2.16 -15.62 -6.05
C LEU A 129 1.02 -14.67 -5.71
#